data_b48c7e4b51ec792fadd0c8396b48e565
#
_entry.id   b48c7e4b51ec792fadd0c8396b48e565
#
_cell.length_a   1.000
_cell.length_b   1.000
_cell.length_c   1.000
_cell.angle_alpha   90.00
_cell.angle_beta   90.00
_cell.angle_gamma   90.00
#
_symmetry.space_group_name_H-M   'P 1'
#
loop_
_entity.id
_entity.type
_entity.pdbx_description
1 polymer ?
#
loop_
_entity_poly.entity_id
_entity_poly.type
_entity_poly.pdbx_seq_one_letter_code
_entity_poly.pdbx_strand_id
1 'polypeptide(L)'
;MNRNLLTVFAHPDDESMGMGGTLAKYAAEGVETHLVCASRGERGWFGSEEANPGFERLGQIRTQELENCVKELGMRGLYFLDYIDGDVDQADHAEAISKIVTHIRRIQPQVIVTFPPDGNYGHPDHIAIGQFTNAAVVCAADSSYQDLEDLPSHRVSKLYYMVDGENYINLVTPFMDEMDFPIVDGQQRGEVAWMEWMITTRIDMAEHCHTALRAIRCHESQLPSLGAIANMHDDAITAVLAMQGTFYRAFSLINGGREVESDLFTGIR
;
A
#
# COMPACT_ATOMS: atom_id res chain seq x y z
N MET A 1 -15.28 -13.39 15.30
CA MET A 1 -14.64 -12.06 15.38
C MET A 1 -14.65 -11.45 14.00
N ASN A 2 -14.90 -10.15 13.88
CA ASN A 2 -14.69 -9.47 12.60
C ASN A 2 -13.20 -9.51 12.27
N ARG A 3 -12.86 -9.79 11.00
CA ARG A 3 -11.49 -9.73 10.52
C ARG A 3 -11.23 -8.32 10.00
N ASN A 4 -10.21 -7.65 10.54
CA ASN A 4 -9.81 -6.31 10.15
C ASN A 4 -8.41 -6.35 9.55
N LEU A 5 -8.26 -5.80 8.34
CA LEU A 5 -7.00 -5.59 7.64
C LEU A 5 -6.76 -4.08 7.53
N LEU A 6 -5.61 -3.62 7.99
CA LEU A 6 -5.17 -2.24 7.81
C LEU A 6 -4.01 -2.18 6.82
N THR A 7 -4.11 -1.34 5.82
CA THR A 7 -2.98 -0.94 4.98
C THR A 7 -2.52 0.45 5.35
N VAL A 8 -1.21 0.68 5.37
CA VAL A 8 -0.60 1.98 5.67
C VAL A 8 0.36 2.30 4.54
N PHE A 9 0.01 3.27 3.70
CA PHE A 9 0.74 3.63 2.49
C PHE A 9 1.02 5.14 2.41
N ALA A 10 1.87 5.53 1.47
CA ALA A 10 2.36 6.89 1.35
C ALA A 10 1.43 7.79 0.53
N HIS A 11 0.97 7.32 -0.64
CA HIS A 11 0.28 8.14 -1.62
C HIS A 11 -1.03 7.52 -2.08
N PRO A 12 -1.97 8.33 -2.60
CA PRO A 12 -3.12 7.83 -3.34
C PRO A 12 -2.66 7.12 -4.62
N ASP A 13 -2.93 5.83 -4.76
CA ASP A 13 -2.65 4.86 -5.83
C ASP A 13 -1.87 3.62 -5.35
N ASP A 14 -1.07 3.72 -4.29
CA ASP A 14 -0.31 2.61 -3.73
C ASP A 14 -1.19 1.38 -3.40
N GLU A 15 -2.40 1.63 -2.90
CA GLU A 15 -3.35 0.58 -2.52
C GLU A 15 -3.86 -0.21 -3.73
N SER A 16 -4.03 0.45 -4.86
CA SER A 16 -4.58 -0.18 -6.07
C SER A 16 -3.50 -0.81 -6.94
N MET A 17 -2.35 -0.15 -7.07
CA MET A 17 -1.26 -0.61 -7.93
C MET A 17 -0.54 -1.84 -7.37
N GLY A 18 -0.41 -1.95 -6.04
CA GLY A 18 0.26 -3.07 -5.39
C GLY A 18 -0.66 -4.11 -4.75
N MET A 19 -1.86 -3.69 -4.30
CA MET A 19 -2.74 -4.54 -3.50
C MET A 19 -4.19 -4.62 -3.98
N GLY A 20 -4.56 -3.96 -5.08
CA GLY A 20 -5.96 -3.83 -5.49
C GLY A 20 -6.73 -5.16 -5.53
N GLY A 21 -6.16 -6.19 -6.14
CA GLY A 21 -6.79 -7.52 -6.19
C GLY A 21 -6.91 -8.19 -4.82
N THR A 22 -5.89 -8.03 -3.97
CA THR A 22 -5.88 -8.55 -2.59
C THR A 22 -6.94 -7.86 -1.73
N LEU A 23 -7.04 -6.53 -1.79
CA LEU A 23 -8.04 -5.77 -1.05
C LEU A 23 -9.46 -6.10 -1.49
N ALA A 24 -9.71 -6.16 -2.82
CA ALA A 24 -11.01 -6.55 -3.37
C ALA A 24 -11.42 -7.97 -2.94
N LYS A 25 -10.47 -8.93 -2.95
CA LYS A 25 -10.69 -10.29 -2.47
C LYS A 25 -11.12 -10.29 -1.00
N TYR A 26 -10.35 -9.66 -0.13
CA TYR A 26 -10.68 -9.64 1.30
C TYR A 26 -11.99 -8.91 1.60
N ALA A 27 -12.29 -7.82 0.91
CA ALA A 27 -13.58 -7.14 1.04
C ALA A 27 -14.73 -8.06 0.63
N ALA A 28 -14.60 -8.79 -0.49
CA ALA A 28 -15.60 -9.77 -0.94
C ALA A 28 -15.79 -10.94 0.05
N GLU A 29 -14.74 -11.32 0.77
CA GLU A 29 -14.78 -12.34 1.83
C GLU A 29 -15.29 -11.81 3.18
N GLY A 30 -15.72 -10.54 3.24
CA GLY A 30 -16.28 -9.92 4.45
C GLY A 30 -15.23 -9.51 5.48
N VAL A 31 -13.98 -9.31 5.07
CA VAL A 31 -12.95 -8.65 5.89
C VAL A 31 -13.18 -7.13 5.83
N GLU A 32 -13.17 -6.47 6.98
CA GLU A 32 -13.17 -5.00 7.01
C GLU A 32 -11.75 -4.50 6.67
N THR A 33 -11.59 -3.98 5.45
CA THR A 33 -10.32 -3.44 4.95
C THR A 33 -10.28 -1.93 5.13
N HIS A 34 -9.15 -1.42 5.63
CA HIS A 34 -8.95 -0.01 5.92
C HIS A 34 -7.63 0.49 5.33
N LEU A 35 -7.60 1.75 4.91
CA LEU A 35 -6.40 2.42 4.42
C LEU A 35 -6.09 3.65 5.28
N VAL A 36 -4.85 3.75 5.72
CA VAL A 36 -4.21 4.99 6.18
C VAL A 36 -3.24 5.42 5.09
N CYS A 37 -3.47 6.59 4.50
CA CYS A 37 -2.63 7.21 3.48
C CYS A 37 -1.88 8.39 4.08
N ALA A 38 -0.55 8.48 3.88
CA ALA A 38 0.24 9.49 4.54
C ALA A 38 0.01 10.89 3.98
N SER A 39 -0.11 11.03 2.65
CA SER A 39 -0.28 12.30 1.95
C SER A 39 -1.50 12.32 1.04
N ARG A 40 -1.72 13.43 0.36
CA ARG A 40 -2.77 13.53 -0.68
C ARG A 40 -2.19 13.52 -2.09
N GLY A 41 -0.90 13.24 -2.23
CA GLY A 41 -0.22 13.13 -3.52
C GLY A 41 -0.08 14.46 -4.27
N GLU A 42 0.09 15.56 -3.55
CA GLU A 42 0.01 16.93 -4.06
C GLU A 42 1.12 17.29 -5.05
N ARG A 43 2.22 16.52 -5.08
CA ARG A 43 3.36 16.75 -5.98
C ARG A 43 3.45 15.75 -7.14
N GLY A 44 2.62 14.70 -7.15
CA GLY A 44 2.64 13.64 -8.14
C GLY A 44 1.84 14.00 -9.41
N TRP A 45 2.28 14.99 -10.20
CA TRP A 45 1.68 15.32 -11.49
C TRP A 45 2.48 14.71 -12.65
N PHE A 46 1.83 13.91 -13.48
CA PHE A 46 2.44 13.23 -14.63
C PHE A 46 1.89 13.71 -16.00
N GLY A 47 1.08 14.77 -16.01
CA GLY A 47 0.60 15.40 -17.24
C GLY A 47 1.56 16.47 -17.75
N SER A 48 1.14 17.21 -18.82
CA SER A 48 1.93 18.34 -19.30
C SER A 48 1.97 19.47 -18.25
N GLU A 49 3.05 20.26 -18.26
CA GLU A 49 3.20 21.37 -17.32
C GLU A 49 2.10 22.43 -17.50
N GLU A 50 1.64 22.65 -18.75
CA GLU A 50 0.56 23.60 -19.03
C GLU A 50 -0.79 23.18 -18.45
N ALA A 51 -0.99 21.87 -18.24
CA ALA A 51 -2.20 21.31 -17.66
C ALA A 51 -2.08 21.07 -16.15
N ASN A 52 -0.93 21.35 -15.55
CA ASN A 52 -0.70 21.14 -14.11
C ASN A 52 -1.70 21.97 -13.28
N PRO A 53 -2.57 21.33 -12.49
CA PRO A 53 -3.59 22.03 -11.72
C PRO A 53 -3.02 22.80 -10.51
N GLY A 54 -1.75 22.58 -10.19
CA GLY A 54 -1.06 23.08 -9.02
C GLY A 54 -1.35 22.29 -7.74
N PHE A 55 -0.51 22.51 -6.76
CA PHE A 55 -0.40 21.72 -5.52
C PHE A 55 -1.75 21.44 -4.81
N GLU A 56 -2.47 22.48 -4.39
CA GLU A 56 -3.72 22.32 -3.64
C GLU A 56 -4.79 21.60 -4.46
N ARG A 57 -4.90 21.96 -5.74
CA ARG A 57 -5.91 21.39 -6.61
C ARG A 57 -5.61 19.92 -6.94
N LEU A 58 -4.34 19.57 -7.14
CA LEU A 58 -3.92 18.19 -7.37
C LEU A 58 -4.25 17.31 -6.15
N GLY A 59 -3.93 17.77 -4.93
CA GLY A 59 -4.29 17.06 -3.71
C GLY A 59 -5.80 16.82 -3.57
N GLN A 60 -6.65 17.78 -3.98
CA GLN A 60 -8.10 17.60 -4.02
C GLN A 60 -8.52 16.54 -5.05
N ILE A 61 -7.94 16.57 -6.25
CA ILE A 61 -8.21 15.61 -7.32
C ILE A 61 -7.84 14.21 -6.84
N ARG A 62 -6.60 14.00 -6.38
CA ARG A 62 -6.11 12.69 -5.93
C ARG A 62 -6.84 12.17 -4.70
N THR A 63 -7.30 13.04 -3.81
CA THR A 63 -8.19 12.65 -2.71
C THR A 63 -9.50 12.07 -3.24
N GLN A 64 -10.13 12.72 -4.23
CA GLN A 64 -11.37 12.22 -4.82
C GLN A 64 -11.17 10.91 -5.59
N GLU A 65 -10.04 10.78 -6.29
CA GLU A 65 -9.65 9.57 -7.00
C GLU A 65 -9.50 8.40 -6.00
N LEU A 66 -8.80 8.61 -4.88
CA LEU A 66 -8.65 7.62 -3.83
C LEU A 66 -9.98 7.24 -3.17
N GLU A 67 -10.87 8.20 -2.92
CA GLU A 67 -12.22 7.91 -2.41
C GLU A 67 -13.03 7.04 -3.37
N ASN A 68 -12.89 7.25 -4.68
CA ASN A 68 -13.54 6.42 -5.70
C ASN A 68 -12.92 5.02 -5.74
N CYS A 69 -11.58 4.93 -5.65
CA CYS A 69 -10.86 3.66 -5.59
C CYS A 69 -11.27 2.83 -4.36
N VAL A 70 -11.31 3.43 -3.19
CA VAL A 70 -11.75 2.78 -1.94
C VAL A 70 -13.16 2.19 -2.06
N LYS A 71 -14.08 2.90 -2.74
CA LYS A 71 -15.44 2.40 -3.02
C LYS A 71 -15.41 1.22 -3.99
N GLU A 72 -14.62 1.31 -5.06
CA GLU A 72 -14.48 0.25 -6.07
C GLU A 72 -13.91 -1.03 -5.45
N LEU A 73 -12.92 -0.90 -4.55
CA LEU A 73 -12.32 -2.03 -3.82
C LEU A 73 -13.22 -2.58 -2.70
N GLY A 74 -14.34 -1.92 -2.38
CA GLY A 74 -15.22 -2.31 -1.29
C GLY A 74 -14.62 -2.12 0.11
N MET A 75 -13.68 -1.21 0.25
CA MET A 75 -13.01 -0.94 1.54
C MET A 75 -13.93 -0.22 2.53
N ARG A 76 -13.72 -0.47 3.82
CA ARG A 76 -14.52 0.05 4.92
C ARG A 76 -14.14 1.46 5.34
N GLY A 77 -12.85 1.80 5.28
CA GLY A 77 -12.37 3.09 5.80
C GLY A 77 -11.15 3.63 5.09
N LEU A 78 -11.11 4.96 4.94
CA LEU A 78 -10.00 5.75 4.43
C LEU A 78 -9.67 6.84 5.44
N TYR A 79 -8.38 6.98 5.77
CA TYR A 79 -7.86 7.97 6.71
C TYR A 79 -6.59 8.60 6.12
N PHE A 80 -6.38 9.90 6.35
CA PHE A 80 -5.17 10.61 5.96
C PHE A 80 -4.37 11.02 7.20
N LEU A 81 -3.03 11.00 7.07
CA LEU A 81 -2.14 11.56 8.10
C LEU A 81 -1.84 13.04 7.85
N ASP A 82 -2.24 13.56 6.68
CA ASP A 82 -2.09 14.94 6.23
C ASP A 82 -0.62 15.44 6.21
N TYR A 83 0.31 14.55 5.84
CA TYR A 83 1.67 14.92 5.45
C TYR A 83 1.71 15.36 4.00
N ILE A 84 2.75 16.08 3.64
CA ILE A 84 2.99 16.53 2.27
C ILE A 84 3.67 15.41 1.47
N ASP A 85 3.20 15.17 0.27
CA ASP A 85 3.83 14.27 -0.71
C ASP A 85 5.28 14.68 -0.96
N GLY A 86 6.23 13.73 -0.82
CA GLY A 86 7.66 13.94 -0.95
C GLY A 86 8.36 14.50 0.31
N ASP A 87 7.61 14.72 1.41
CA ASP A 87 8.18 15.21 2.68
C ASP A 87 7.82 14.27 3.86
N VAL A 88 7.28 13.06 3.62
CA VAL A 88 6.92 12.12 4.70
C VAL A 88 8.15 11.69 5.49
N ASP A 89 9.30 11.57 4.84
CA ASP A 89 10.58 11.24 5.48
C ASP A 89 11.11 12.38 6.37
N GLN A 90 10.60 13.62 6.21
CA GLN A 90 10.93 14.79 7.03
C GLN A 90 9.96 14.98 8.23
N ALA A 91 8.93 14.13 8.34
CA ALA A 91 7.96 14.23 9.42
C ALA A 91 8.61 14.00 10.80
N ASP A 92 8.05 14.63 11.83
CA ASP A 92 8.42 14.27 13.20
C ASP A 92 8.04 12.81 13.46
N HIS A 93 9.04 11.98 13.74
CA HIS A 93 8.88 10.54 13.90
C HIS A 93 7.91 10.18 15.03
N ALA A 94 7.97 10.91 16.16
CA ALA A 94 7.11 10.62 17.29
C ALA A 94 5.65 10.95 16.97
N GLU A 95 5.41 12.06 16.29
CA GLU A 95 4.08 12.45 15.81
C GLU A 95 3.53 11.43 14.80
N ALA A 96 4.32 11.08 13.77
CA ALA A 96 3.90 10.15 12.73
C ALA A 96 3.54 8.76 13.31
N ILE A 97 4.40 8.24 14.19
CA ILE A 97 4.15 6.98 14.90
C ILE A 97 2.87 7.08 15.73
N SER A 98 2.68 8.18 16.48
CA SER A 98 1.50 8.36 17.34
C SER A 98 0.19 8.42 16.53
N LYS A 99 0.17 9.10 15.38
CA LYS A 99 -0.97 9.10 14.46
C LYS A 99 -1.33 7.68 13.99
N ILE A 100 -0.33 6.90 13.58
CA ILE A 100 -0.55 5.51 13.12
C ILE A 100 -1.02 4.63 14.29
N VAL A 101 -0.43 4.77 15.49
CA VAL A 101 -0.86 4.05 16.70
C VAL A 101 -2.34 4.29 16.99
N THR A 102 -2.79 5.55 16.89
CA THR A 102 -4.19 5.90 17.10
C THR A 102 -5.11 5.15 16.13
N HIS A 103 -4.74 5.08 14.84
CA HIS A 103 -5.51 4.30 13.86
C HIS A 103 -5.47 2.78 14.16
N ILE A 104 -4.31 2.22 14.52
CA ILE A 104 -4.18 0.81 14.90
C ILE A 104 -5.10 0.48 16.09
N ARG A 105 -5.10 1.30 17.13
CA ARG A 105 -5.92 1.08 18.32
C ARG A 105 -7.41 1.28 18.07
N ARG A 106 -7.79 2.22 17.19
CA ARG A 106 -9.19 2.45 16.80
C ARG A 106 -9.76 1.33 15.94
N ILE A 107 -9.00 0.86 14.94
CA ILE A 107 -9.44 -0.15 13.97
C ILE A 107 -9.28 -1.56 14.52
N GLN A 108 -8.33 -1.78 15.42
CA GLN A 108 -8.00 -3.09 16.01
C GLN A 108 -7.70 -4.17 14.95
N PRO A 109 -6.81 -3.92 13.97
CA PRO A 109 -6.54 -4.87 12.90
C PRO A 109 -5.76 -6.08 13.42
N GLN A 110 -6.10 -7.28 12.95
CA GLN A 110 -5.29 -8.45 13.17
C GLN A 110 -4.08 -8.49 12.24
N VAL A 111 -4.22 -7.90 11.06
CA VAL A 111 -3.19 -7.87 10.02
C VAL A 111 -2.96 -6.43 9.58
N ILE A 112 -1.68 -6.07 9.44
CA ILE A 112 -1.25 -4.82 8.81
C ILE A 112 -0.39 -5.15 7.60
N VAL A 113 -0.53 -4.36 6.53
CA VAL A 113 0.34 -4.36 5.36
C VAL A 113 0.91 -2.97 5.14
N THR A 114 2.20 -2.88 4.85
CA THR A 114 2.89 -1.63 4.52
C THR A 114 4.05 -1.90 3.55
N PHE A 115 4.86 -0.89 3.25
CA PHE A 115 6.04 -1.02 2.39
C PHE A 115 7.19 -1.74 3.09
N PRO A 116 8.04 -2.44 2.29
CA PRO A 116 9.30 -2.99 2.76
C PRO A 116 10.33 -1.89 3.07
N PRO A 117 11.45 -2.25 3.73
CA PRO A 117 12.51 -1.30 4.06
C PRO A 117 13.16 -0.60 2.85
N ASP A 118 13.08 -1.19 1.66
CA ASP A 118 13.58 -0.61 0.41
C ASP A 118 12.55 0.32 -0.27
N GLY A 119 11.29 0.35 0.22
CA GLY A 119 10.21 1.18 -0.32
C GLY A 119 9.78 0.80 -1.74
N ASN A 120 9.94 -0.46 -2.14
CA ASN A 120 9.72 -1.06 -3.46
C ASN A 120 10.70 -0.53 -4.52
N TYR A 121 10.81 0.76 -4.72
CA TYR A 121 11.72 1.39 -5.68
C TYR A 121 12.57 2.52 -5.07
N GLY A 122 12.71 2.52 -3.74
CA GLY A 122 13.57 3.48 -3.04
C GLY A 122 12.95 4.85 -2.85
N HIS A 123 11.60 4.98 -2.93
CA HIS A 123 10.94 6.25 -2.63
C HIS A 123 11.08 6.59 -1.14
N PRO A 124 11.58 7.81 -0.77
CA PRO A 124 11.79 8.18 0.63
C PRO A 124 10.52 8.07 1.48
N ASP A 125 9.38 8.50 0.96
CA ASP A 125 8.10 8.44 1.66
C ASP A 125 7.64 6.99 1.92
N HIS A 126 7.88 6.06 0.96
CA HIS A 126 7.56 4.64 1.15
C HIS A 126 8.42 4.01 2.25
N ILE A 127 9.72 4.33 2.23
CA ILE A 127 10.66 3.88 3.26
C ILE A 127 10.23 4.42 4.62
N ALA A 128 9.94 5.72 4.71
CA ALA A 128 9.57 6.39 5.96
C ALA A 128 8.27 5.83 6.54
N ILE A 129 7.19 5.77 5.75
CA ILE A 129 5.90 5.28 6.25
C ILE A 129 5.97 3.81 6.65
N GLY A 130 6.76 2.99 5.95
CA GLY A 130 7.05 1.60 6.33
C GLY A 130 7.73 1.51 7.69
N GLN A 131 8.75 2.34 7.94
CA GLN A 131 9.46 2.40 9.22
C GLN A 131 8.56 2.90 10.36
N PHE A 132 7.76 3.94 10.12
CA PHE A 132 6.81 4.46 11.11
C PHE A 132 5.74 3.40 11.45
N THR A 133 5.26 2.66 10.47
CA THR A 133 4.31 1.56 10.68
C THR A 133 4.91 0.44 11.52
N ASN A 134 6.15 0.03 11.25
CA ASN A 134 6.85 -0.97 12.06
C ASN A 134 6.95 -0.55 13.54
N ALA A 135 7.33 0.70 13.81
CA ALA A 135 7.40 1.24 15.15
C ALA A 135 6.00 1.33 15.79
N ALA A 136 5.00 1.76 15.03
CA ALA A 136 3.62 1.91 15.50
C ALA A 136 3.00 0.57 15.94
N VAL A 137 3.30 -0.54 15.25
CA VAL A 137 2.86 -1.89 15.65
C VAL A 137 3.34 -2.25 17.05
N VAL A 138 4.58 -1.91 17.39
CA VAL A 138 5.14 -2.16 18.73
C VAL A 138 4.52 -1.23 19.77
N CYS A 139 4.44 0.07 19.46
CA CYS A 139 3.88 1.08 20.36
C CYS A 139 2.39 0.85 20.64
N ALA A 140 1.61 0.42 19.64
CA ALA A 140 0.18 0.15 19.80
C ALA A 140 -0.10 -0.97 20.81
N ALA A 141 0.80 -1.93 20.96
CA ALA A 141 0.68 -3.05 21.90
C ALA A 141 1.11 -2.67 23.34
N ASP A 142 1.83 -1.58 23.51
CA ASP A 142 2.29 -1.11 24.83
C ASP A 142 1.19 -0.27 25.51
N SER A 143 0.70 -0.77 26.65
CA SER A 143 -0.33 -0.07 27.42
C SER A 143 0.16 1.22 28.09
N SER A 144 1.48 1.44 28.17
CA SER A 144 2.07 2.68 28.70
C SER A 144 2.27 3.75 27.62
N TYR A 145 2.20 3.39 26.34
CA TYR A 145 2.30 4.35 25.24
C TYR A 145 1.01 5.18 25.12
N GLN A 146 1.13 6.50 25.19
CA GLN A 146 0.01 7.42 25.02
C GLN A 146 -0.15 7.77 23.55
N ASP A 147 -1.31 7.45 22.98
CA ASP A 147 -1.73 7.91 21.65
C ASP A 147 -2.52 9.22 21.73
N LEU A 148 -2.99 9.71 20.59
CA LEU A 148 -3.71 11.00 20.49
C LEU A 148 -5.11 10.99 21.13
N GLU A 149 -5.70 9.82 21.38
CA GLU A 149 -7.10 9.66 21.85
C GLU A 149 -7.23 8.81 23.12
N ASP A 150 -6.11 8.42 23.72
CA ASP A 150 -6.06 7.59 24.94
C ASP A 150 -6.84 6.26 24.77
N LEU A 151 -6.68 5.63 23.61
CA LEU A 151 -7.34 4.37 23.26
C LEU A 151 -6.68 3.17 23.94
N PRO A 152 -7.42 2.09 24.22
CA PRO A 152 -6.85 0.85 24.76
C PRO A 152 -5.77 0.28 23.84
N SER A 153 -4.70 -0.28 24.44
CA SER A 153 -3.64 -0.94 23.68
C SER A 153 -4.20 -2.08 22.82
N HIS A 154 -3.66 -2.21 21.61
CA HIS A 154 -4.02 -3.27 20.68
C HIS A 154 -2.79 -4.00 20.15
N ARG A 155 -2.86 -5.33 20.11
CA ARG A 155 -1.77 -6.19 19.61
C ARG A 155 -2.10 -6.76 18.24
N VAL A 156 -1.41 -6.26 17.23
CA VAL A 156 -1.48 -6.78 15.86
C VAL A 156 -0.92 -8.20 15.82
N SER A 157 -1.58 -9.12 15.12
CA SER A 157 -1.16 -10.52 15.04
C SER A 157 -0.06 -10.73 14.00
N LYS A 158 -0.15 -10.05 12.85
CA LYS A 158 0.82 -10.16 11.75
C LYS A 158 1.04 -8.84 11.06
N LEU A 159 2.30 -8.59 10.66
CA LEU A 159 2.72 -7.49 9.81
C LEU A 159 3.34 -8.07 8.54
N TYR A 160 2.91 -7.56 7.40
CA TYR A 160 3.45 -7.92 6.09
C TYR A 160 4.00 -6.70 5.37
N TYR A 161 5.02 -6.93 4.57
CA TYR A 161 5.44 -6.02 3.53
C TYR A 161 4.86 -6.46 2.19
N MET A 162 4.26 -5.52 1.47
CA MET A 162 3.91 -5.69 0.06
C MET A 162 5.20 -5.65 -0.74
N VAL A 163 5.48 -6.71 -1.49
CA VAL A 163 6.74 -6.86 -2.22
C VAL A 163 6.49 -7.40 -3.61
N ASP A 164 7.36 -7.05 -4.55
CA ASP A 164 7.30 -7.55 -5.92
C ASP A 164 8.32 -8.68 -6.13
N GLY A 165 7.83 -9.87 -6.48
CA GLY A 165 8.67 -11.03 -6.74
C GLY A 165 9.40 -10.93 -8.08
N GLU A 166 10.56 -11.61 -8.21
CA GLU A 166 11.38 -11.62 -9.45
C GLU A 166 10.57 -11.99 -10.69
N ASN A 167 9.61 -12.91 -10.57
CA ASN A 167 8.80 -13.34 -11.72
C ASN A 167 7.89 -12.21 -12.23
N TYR A 168 7.31 -11.40 -11.34
CA TYR A 168 6.53 -10.23 -11.70
C TYR A 168 7.41 -9.15 -12.33
N ILE A 169 8.52 -8.80 -11.68
CA ILE A 169 9.45 -7.77 -12.17
C ILE A 169 9.99 -8.14 -13.56
N ASN A 170 10.42 -9.40 -13.77
CA ASN A 170 10.88 -9.86 -15.07
C ASN A 170 9.82 -9.75 -16.18
N LEU A 171 8.52 -9.90 -15.83
CA LEU A 171 7.43 -9.75 -16.78
C LEU A 171 7.21 -8.28 -17.17
N VAL A 172 7.29 -7.35 -16.21
CA VAL A 172 6.98 -5.93 -16.43
C VAL A 172 8.20 -5.12 -16.90
N THR A 173 9.42 -5.59 -16.66
CA THR A 173 10.68 -4.93 -17.04
C THR A 173 10.69 -4.40 -18.49
N PRO A 174 10.19 -5.11 -19.52
CA PRO A 174 10.16 -4.59 -20.89
C PRO A 174 9.34 -3.31 -21.07
N PHE A 175 8.47 -2.98 -20.13
CA PHE A 175 7.59 -1.81 -20.15
C PHE A 175 8.04 -0.72 -19.18
N MET A 176 9.03 -1.01 -18.30
CA MET A 176 9.51 -0.08 -17.27
C MET A 176 10.28 1.11 -17.82
N ASP A 177 10.93 0.99 -18.96
CA ASP A 177 11.66 2.10 -19.61
C ASP A 177 10.73 3.27 -20.00
N GLU A 178 9.42 3.02 -20.07
CA GLU A 178 8.38 4.00 -20.39
C GLU A 178 7.65 4.49 -19.12
N MET A 179 7.99 3.99 -17.94
CA MET A 179 7.42 4.40 -16.67
C MET A 179 8.23 5.55 -16.06
N ASP A 180 7.53 6.50 -15.46
CA ASP A 180 8.17 7.63 -14.76
C ASP A 180 8.50 7.24 -13.32
N PHE A 181 9.72 6.73 -13.10
CA PHE A 181 10.25 6.54 -11.75
C PHE A 181 10.86 7.82 -11.19
N PRO A 182 10.73 8.05 -9.87
CA PRO A 182 11.28 9.26 -9.26
C PRO A 182 12.81 9.28 -9.30
N ILE A 183 13.35 10.50 -9.41
CA ILE A 183 14.77 10.77 -9.20
C ILE A 183 14.96 11.10 -7.72
N VAL A 184 15.70 10.25 -7.01
CA VAL A 184 16.03 10.43 -5.59
C VAL A 184 17.54 10.60 -5.47
N ASP A 185 18.00 11.68 -4.84
CA ASP A 185 19.44 12.03 -4.71
C ASP A 185 20.18 12.06 -6.06
N GLY A 186 19.50 12.53 -7.10
CA GLY A 186 20.05 12.63 -8.46
C GLY A 186 20.21 11.27 -9.17
N GLN A 187 19.64 10.20 -8.63
CA GLN A 187 19.62 8.86 -9.22
C GLN A 187 18.19 8.49 -9.58
N GLN A 188 17.98 8.06 -10.82
CA GLN A 188 16.71 7.43 -11.19
C GLN A 188 16.59 6.10 -10.44
N ARG A 189 15.46 5.90 -9.78
CA ARG A 189 15.17 4.65 -9.05
C ARG A 189 14.44 3.68 -9.97
N GLY A 190 14.27 2.46 -9.50
CA GLY A 190 13.50 1.41 -10.19
C GLY A 190 13.09 0.34 -9.19
N GLU A 191 12.15 -0.48 -9.59
CA GLU A 191 11.61 -1.55 -8.76
C GLU A 191 12.69 -2.49 -8.21
N VAL A 192 12.51 -2.88 -6.95
CA VAL A 192 13.39 -3.85 -6.26
C VAL A 192 12.71 -5.22 -6.30
N ALA A 193 13.28 -6.12 -7.10
CA ALA A 193 12.82 -7.50 -7.17
C ALA A 193 13.20 -8.30 -5.91
N TRP A 194 12.21 -8.88 -5.25
CA TRP A 194 12.43 -9.81 -4.13
C TRP A 194 12.55 -11.24 -4.66
N MET A 195 13.62 -11.93 -4.22
CA MET A 195 13.87 -13.31 -4.63
C MET A 195 12.70 -14.22 -4.21
N GLU A 196 12.31 -15.16 -5.07
CA GLU A 196 11.14 -16.03 -4.86
C GLU A 196 11.17 -16.79 -3.52
N TRP A 197 12.37 -17.16 -3.02
CA TRP A 197 12.52 -17.85 -1.73
C TRP A 197 12.26 -16.93 -0.50
N MET A 198 12.26 -15.61 -0.68
CA MET A 198 11.93 -14.64 0.37
C MET A 198 10.43 -14.43 0.51
N ILE A 199 9.64 -14.76 -0.50
CA ILE A 199 8.18 -14.60 -0.47
C ILE A 199 7.58 -15.58 0.53
N THR A 200 6.91 -15.05 1.54
CA THR A 200 6.31 -15.85 2.62
C THR A 200 4.82 -16.08 2.43
N THR A 201 4.18 -15.29 1.59
CA THR A 201 2.73 -15.36 1.37
C THR A 201 2.42 -14.97 -0.07
N ARG A 202 1.51 -15.74 -0.71
CA ARG A 202 1.00 -15.50 -2.06
C ARG A 202 -0.51 -15.56 -2.03
N ILE A 203 -1.15 -14.49 -2.40
CA ILE A 203 -2.60 -14.40 -2.46
C ILE A 203 -3.05 -14.60 -3.91
N ASP A 204 -3.84 -15.64 -4.13
CA ASP A 204 -4.53 -15.79 -5.40
C ASP A 204 -5.67 -14.77 -5.48
N MET A 205 -5.55 -13.86 -6.44
CA MET A 205 -6.53 -12.80 -6.67
C MET A 205 -7.06 -12.77 -8.12
N ALA A 206 -6.90 -13.88 -8.85
CA ALA A 206 -7.29 -13.96 -10.27
C ALA A 206 -8.75 -13.53 -10.53
N GLU A 207 -9.68 -13.91 -9.64
CA GLU A 207 -11.09 -13.51 -9.74
C GLU A 207 -11.34 -12.01 -9.47
N HIS A 208 -10.34 -11.30 -8.92
CA HIS A 208 -10.46 -9.90 -8.50
C HIS A 208 -9.62 -8.93 -9.36
N CYS A 209 -8.88 -9.41 -10.35
CA CYS A 209 -8.01 -8.58 -11.19
C CYS A 209 -8.79 -7.52 -11.99
N HIS A 210 -10.01 -7.81 -12.44
CA HIS A 210 -10.84 -6.81 -13.09
C HIS A 210 -11.28 -5.69 -12.14
N THR A 211 -11.54 -6.00 -10.86
CA THR A 211 -11.83 -4.99 -9.84
C THR A 211 -10.58 -4.17 -9.55
N ALA A 212 -9.41 -4.81 -9.44
CA ALA A 212 -8.13 -4.11 -9.30
C ALA A 212 -7.87 -3.15 -10.47
N LEU A 213 -8.11 -3.57 -11.70
CA LEU A 213 -7.96 -2.71 -12.88
C LEU A 213 -8.90 -1.50 -12.85
N ARG A 214 -10.16 -1.69 -12.44
CA ARG A 214 -11.08 -0.55 -12.28
C ARG A 214 -10.65 0.39 -11.17
N ALA A 215 -10.11 -0.13 -10.08
CA ALA A 215 -9.56 0.65 -8.98
C ALA A 215 -8.35 1.49 -9.43
N ILE A 216 -7.40 0.91 -10.15
CA ILE A 216 -6.26 1.63 -10.77
C ILE A 216 -6.78 2.77 -11.65
N ARG A 217 -7.81 2.53 -12.46
CA ARG A 217 -8.41 3.54 -13.35
C ARG A 217 -9.15 4.66 -12.62
N CYS A 218 -9.43 4.53 -11.32
CA CYS A 218 -9.94 5.64 -10.52
C CYS A 218 -8.88 6.74 -10.34
N HIS A 219 -7.60 6.42 -10.43
CA HIS A 219 -6.49 7.36 -10.31
C HIS A 219 -6.12 7.97 -11.68
N GLU A 220 -7.09 8.66 -12.29
CA GLU A 220 -6.97 9.20 -13.66
C GLU A 220 -5.74 10.10 -13.82
N SER A 221 -5.42 10.92 -12.80
CA SER A 221 -4.25 11.80 -12.81
C SER A 221 -2.92 11.06 -12.84
N GLN A 222 -2.90 9.77 -12.45
CA GLN A 222 -1.70 8.93 -12.36
C GLN A 222 -1.54 7.97 -13.54
N LEU A 223 -2.58 7.75 -14.35
CA LEU A 223 -2.52 6.84 -15.51
C LEU A 223 -1.39 7.18 -16.51
N PRO A 224 -1.03 8.46 -16.74
CA PRO A 224 0.10 8.79 -17.61
C PRO A 224 1.43 8.18 -17.15
N SER A 225 1.67 7.99 -15.84
CA SER A 225 2.91 7.40 -15.32
C SER A 225 3.10 5.93 -15.71
N LEU A 226 2.00 5.24 -16.05
CA LEU A 226 2.02 3.82 -16.44
C LEU A 226 2.50 3.59 -17.88
N GLY A 227 2.79 4.65 -18.65
CA GLY A 227 3.32 4.55 -19.99
C GLY A 227 2.51 3.62 -20.91
N ALA A 228 3.19 2.67 -21.55
CA ALA A 228 2.55 1.72 -22.47
C ALA A 228 1.52 0.80 -21.79
N ILE A 229 1.69 0.51 -20.51
CA ILE A 229 0.78 -0.38 -19.75
C ILE A 229 -0.65 0.19 -19.73
N ALA A 230 -0.80 1.51 -19.62
CA ALA A 230 -2.10 2.18 -19.59
C ALA A 230 -2.93 1.92 -20.87
N ASN A 231 -2.27 1.60 -21.98
CA ASN A 231 -2.88 1.39 -23.30
C ASN A 231 -3.04 -0.09 -23.68
N MET A 232 -2.64 -1.02 -22.81
CA MET A 232 -2.79 -2.45 -23.09
C MET A 232 -4.25 -2.88 -23.01
N HIS A 233 -4.58 -4.01 -23.67
CA HIS A 233 -5.90 -4.63 -23.54
C HIS A 233 -6.13 -5.12 -22.11
N ASP A 234 -7.36 -5.00 -21.62
CA ASP A 234 -7.73 -5.34 -20.23
C ASP A 234 -7.30 -6.76 -19.82
N ASP A 235 -7.47 -7.74 -20.71
CA ASP A 235 -7.06 -9.12 -20.44
C ASP A 235 -5.53 -9.25 -20.23
N ALA A 236 -4.73 -8.45 -20.93
CA ALA A 236 -3.29 -8.45 -20.75
C ALA A 236 -2.90 -7.81 -19.40
N ILE A 237 -3.52 -6.69 -19.05
CA ILE A 237 -3.29 -6.03 -17.75
C ILE A 237 -3.71 -6.95 -16.61
N THR A 238 -4.90 -7.55 -16.69
CA THR A 238 -5.39 -8.46 -15.62
C THR A 238 -4.51 -9.69 -15.46
N ALA A 239 -3.93 -10.21 -16.56
CA ALA A 239 -2.96 -11.31 -16.47
C ALA A 239 -1.66 -10.88 -15.76
N VAL A 240 -1.21 -9.64 -15.94
CA VAL A 240 -0.07 -9.06 -15.21
C VAL A 240 -0.43 -8.88 -13.73
N LEU A 241 -1.60 -8.29 -13.45
CA LEU A 241 -2.07 -8.08 -12.08
C LEU A 241 -2.22 -9.40 -11.30
N ALA A 242 -2.60 -10.48 -11.97
CA ALA A 242 -2.73 -11.80 -11.33
C ALA A 242 -1.39 -12.36 -10.79
N MET A 243 -0.26 -11.81 -11.21
CA MET A 243 1.06 -12.19 -10.70
C MET A 243 1.52 -11.38 -9.47
N GLN A 244 0.82 -10.30 -9.14
CA GLN A 244 0.99 -9.56 -7.88
C GLN A 244 0.44 -10.39 -6.70
N GLY A 245 0.25 -9.75 -5.54
CA GLY A 245 -0.26 -10.42 -4.35
C GLY A 245 0.81 -11.23 -3.63
N THR A 246 2.05 -10.77 -3.71
CA THR A 246 3.21 -11.34 -3.02
C THR A 246 3.60 -10.51 -1.81
N PHE A 247 3.87 -11.20 -0.69
CA PHE A 247 4.15 -10.55 0.59
C PHE A 247 5.31 -11.22 1.32
N TYR A 248 6.04 -10.40 2.08
CA TYR A 248 6.99 -10.86 3.07
C TYR A 248 6.40 -10.65 4.47
N ARG A 249 6.27 -11.74 5.24
CA ARG A 249 5.79 -11.69 6.62
C ARG A 249 6.91 -11.19 7.54
N ALA A 250 6.90 -9.88 7.82
CA ALA A 250 7.90 -9.22 8.62
C ALA A 250 7.80 -9.57 10.11
N PHE A 251 6.57 -9.81 10.58
CA PHE A 251 6.29 -10.12 11.97
C PHE A 251 5.06 -11.03 12.08
N SER A 252 5.10 -11.98 13.01
CA SER A 252 3.95 -12.83 13.36
C SER A 252 4.02 -13.29 14.81
N LEU A 253 2.92 -13.16 15.53
CA LEU A 253 2.70 -13.78 16.85
C LEU A 253 2.21 -15.23 16.72
N ILE A 254 1.92 -15.67 15.49
CA ILE A 254 1.41 -16.98 15.18
C ILE A 254 2.53 -17.78 14.54
N ASN A 255 2.86 -18.92 15.11
CA ASN A 255 3.89 -19.78 14.56
C ASN A 255 3.37 -20.50 13.29
N GLY A 256 3.62 -19.89 12.13
CA GLY A 256 3.22 -20.43 10.81
C GLY A 256 4.28 -21.30 10.14
N GLY A 257 5.42 -21.54 10.77
CA GLY A 257 6.50 -22.31 10.18
C GLY A 257 7.15 -21.61 8.96
N ARG A 258 7.69 -22.43 8.05
CA ARG A 258 8.36 -21.96 6.81
C ARG A 258 7.49 -22.17 5.55
N GLU A 259 6.26 -22.63 5.71
CA GLU A 259 5.36 -22.81 4.58
C GLU A 259 4.91 -21.46 4.04
N VAL A 260 4.83 -21.36 2.71
CA VAL A 260 4.27 -20.19 2.04
C VAL A 260 2.77 -20.15 2.31
N GLU A 261 2.29 -19.06 2.89
CA GLU A 261 0.88 -18.87 3.19
C GLU A 261 0.09 -18.49 1.93
N SER A 262 -1.17 -18.87 1.86
CA SER A 262 -2.12 -18.47 0.81
C SER A 262 -3.20 -17.51 1.32
N ASP A 263 -3.12 -17.09 2.59
CA ASP A 263 -4.04 -16.17 3.24
C ASP A 263 -3.29 -15.41 4.33
N LEU A 264 -3.43 -14.07 4.33
CA LEU A 264 -2.82 -13.18 5.34
C LEU A 264 -3.32 -13.49 6.77
N PHE A 265 -4.51 -14.07 6.89
CA PHE A 265 -5.11 -14.44 8.17
C PHE A 265 -4.81 -15.89 8.59
N THR A 266 -3.95 -16.61 7.87
CA THR A 266 -3.58 -18.00 8.23
C THR A 266 -3.24 -18.11 9.71
N GLY A 267 -3.94 -19.01 10.44
CA GLY A 267 -3.74 -19.29 11.86
C GLY A 267 -4.34 -18.27 12.83
N ILE A 268 -4.92 -17.17 12.38
CA ILE A 268 -5.68 -16.23 13.20
C ILE A 268 -7.08 -16.81 13.44
N ARG A 269 -7.49 -16.94 14.71
CA ARG A 269 -8.77 -17.54 15.13
C ARG A 269 -9.76 -16.49 15.61
#